data_118f702b0e513fe708aa9a63c3c43c66
#
_entry.id   118f702b0e513fe708aa9a63c3c43c66
#
_cell.length_a   1.000
_cell.length_b   1.000
_cell.length_c   1.000
_cell.angle_alpha   90.00
_cell.angle_beta   90.00
_cell.angle_gamma   90.00
#
_symmetry.space_group_name_H-M   'P 1'
#
loop_
_entity.id
_entity.type
_entity.pdbx_description
1 polymer ?
#
loop_
_entity_poly.entity_id
_entity_poly.type
_entity_poly.pdbx_seq_one_letter_code
_entity_poly.pdbx_strand_id
1 'polypeptide(L)'
;MGYGLVIVEEKKISLLDFGEINMSKIKDHSLKLDKVYKSVIDIIDTHKPDEIAIEAPFFGKNVQSMLKLGRAQGVAMAAGISRQIPIKEYSPKKIKMAITGNGNSSKKQVAKMLQSILKFEEIPKKLDSTDGLAAAVCHFYNENNVVGNVKYSGWG
;
A
#
# COMPACT_ATOMS: atom_id res chain seq x y z
N MET A 1 3.82 2.04 9.60
CA MET A 1 3.08 1.61 8.39
C MET A 1 3.13 2.73 7.35
N GLY A 2 3.59 2.42 6.16
CA GLY A 2 3.63 3.40 5.07
C GLY A 2 2.26 3.53 4.38
N TYR A 3 1.94 4.74 3.92
CA TYR A 3 0.77 5.00 3.09
C TYR A 3 1.15 5.85 1.88
N GLY A 4 0.38 5.75 0.82
CA GLY A 4 0.54 6.56 -0.37
C GLY A 4 -0.79 6.81 -1.06
N LEU A 5 -0.95 8.01 -1.58
CA LEU A 5 -2.14 8.47 -2.28
C LEU A 5 -1.76 8.96 -3.67
N VAL A 6 -2.43 8.44 -4.66
CA VAL A 6 -2.23 8.82 -6.06
C VAL A 6 -3.55 9.23 -6.67
N ILE A 7 -3.50 10.10 -7.66
CA ILE A 7 -4.64 10.51 -8.47
C ILE A 7 -4.47 9.91 -9.85
N VAL A 8 -5.54 9.31 -10.36
CA VAL A 8 -5.60 8.77 -11.72
C VAL A 8 -6.64 9.57 -12.50
N GLU A 9 -6.18 10.31 -13.51
CA GLU A 9 -7.02 11.08 -14.41
C GLU A 9 -6.63 10.78 -15.86
N GLU A 10 -7.59 10.41 -16.69
CA GLU A 10 -7.36 10.10 -18.12
C GLU A 10 -6.20 9.09 -18.34
N LYS A 11 -6.15 8.04 -17.52
CA LYS A 11 -5.09 7.00 -17.54
C LYS A 11 -3.69 7.51 -17.19
N LYS A 12 -3.59 8.69 -16.57
CA LYS A 12 -2.34 9.24 -16.05
C LYS A 12 -2.36 9.21 -14.52
N ILE A 13 -1.24 8.82 -13.93
CA ILE A 13 -1.07 8.78 -12.48
C ILE A 13 -0.23 9.97 -12.01
N SER A 14 -0.63 10.57 -10.90
CA SER A 14 0.14 11.60 -10.21
C SER A 14 0.14 11.37 -8.70
N LEU A 15 1.19 11.85 -8.05
CA LEU A 15 1.31 11.78 -6.59
C LEU A 15 0.41 12.83 -5.93
N LEU A 16 -0.38 12.40 -4.94
CA LEU A 16 -1.12 13.32 -4.06
C LEU A 16 -0.40 13.49 -2.72
N ASP A 17 -0.13 12.40 -2.02
CA ASP A 17 0.54 12.41 -0.73
C ASP A 17 1.13 11.03 -0.41
N PHE A 18 2.11 10.97 0.46
CA PHE A 18 2.61 9.72 1.03
C PHE A 18 3.34 9.97 2.35
N GLY A 19 3.41 8.97 3.18
CA GLY A 19 4.06 9.09 4.46
C GLY A 19 4.04 7.81 5.28
N GLU A 20 4.27 7.97 6.57
CA GLU A 20 4.33 6.87 7.52
C GLU A 20 3.42 7.14 8.72
N ILE A 21 2.61 6.17 9.09
CA ILE A 21 1.92 6.13 10.37
C ILE A 21 2.95 5.67 11.41
N ASN A 22 3.47 6.61 12.19
CA ASN A 22 4.55 6.33 13.13
C ASN A 22 3.99 5.78 14.44
N MET A 23 4.43 4.58 14.80
CA MET A 23 4.03 3.88 16.02
C MET A 23 5.23 3.55 16.93
N SER A 24 6.41 4.09 16.66
CA SER A 24 7.66 3.73 17.34
C SER A 24 7.63 4.02 18.84
N LYS A 25 6.90 5.03 19.27
CA LYS A 25 6.76 5.42 20.68
C LYS A 25 5.66 4.67 21.43
N ILE A 26 4.84 3.91 20.73
CA ILE A 26 3.73 3.16 21.30
C ILE A 26 4.21 1.75 21.63
N LYS A 27 4.21 1.38 22.91
CA LYS A 27 4.65 0.04 23.36
C LYS A 27 3.53 -0.99 23.30
N ASP A 28 2.33 -0.60 23.69
CA ASP A 28 1.17 -1.47 23.72
C ASP A 28 0.67 -1.80 22.32
N HIS A 29 0.46 -3.10 22.04
CA HIS A 29 0.05 -3.55 20.71
C HIS A 29 -1.36 -3.12 20.35
N SER A 30 -2.30 -3.14 21.29
CA SER A 30 -3.67 -2.70 21.04
C SER A 30 -3.74 -1.20 20.73
N LEU A 31 -2.94 -0.39 21.38
CA LEU A 31 -2.83 1.05 21.09
C LEU A 31 -2.18 1.32 19.73
N LYS A 32 -1.28 0.45 19.27
CA LYS A 32 -0.77 0.52 17.89
C LYS A 32 -1.88 0.28 16.88
N LEU A 33 -2.73 -0.72 17.11
CA LEU A 33 -3.87 -1.01 16.24
C LEU A 33 -4.90 0.13 16.24
N ASP A 34 -5.18 0.72 17.40
CA ASP A 34 -6.03 1.92 17.50
C ASP A 34 -5.45 3.09 16.69
N LYS A 35 -4.14 3.31 16.78
CA LYS A 35 -3.45 4.34 15.99
C LYS A 35 -3.57 4.09 14.49
N VAL A 36 -3.41 2.84 14.04
CA VAL A 36 -3.59 2.47 12.62
C VAL A 36 -5.00 2.77 12.18
N TYR A 37 -6.01 2.31 12.94
CA TYR A 37 -7.41 2.53 12.60
C TYR A 37 -7.74 4.02 12.45
N LYS A 38 -7.43 4.81 13.47
CA LYS A 38 -7.70 6.26 13.48
C LYS A 38 -6.98 6.99 12.35
N SER A 39 -5.71 6.66 12.11
CA SER A 39 -4.93 7.30 11.05
C SER A 39 -5.47 6.96 9.66
N VAL A 40 -5.86 5.72 9.42
CA VAL A 40 -6.47 5.33 8.14
C VAL A 40 -7.81 6.01 7.94
N ILE A 41 -8.65 6.07 8.97
CA ILE A 41 -9.93 6.82 8.91
C ILE A 41 -9.69 8.29 8.58
N ASP A 42 -8.72 8.95 9.23
CA ASP A 42 -8.40 10.36 8.96
C ASP A 42 -7.95 10.57 7.52
N ILE A 43 -7.11 9.69 7.00
CA ILE A 43 -6.65 9.74 5.59
C ILE A 43 -7.85 9.57 4.65
N ILE A 44 -8.71 8.61 4.91
CA ILE A 44 -9.90 8.35 4.10
C ILE A 44 -10.87 9.54 4.13
N ASP A 45 -11.16 10.05 5.31
CA ASP A 45 -12.12 11.16 5.48
C ASP A 45 -11.58 12.47 4.88
N THR A 46 -10.26 12.66 4.89
CA THR A 46 -9.61 13.84 4.31
C THR A 46 -9.56 13.78 2.78
N HIS A 47 -9.14 12.66 2.24
CA HIS A 47 -8.82 12.53 0.80
C HIS A 47 -9.93 11.83 -0.02
N LYS A 48 -10.84 11.13 0.64
CA LYS A 48 -11.97 10.41 0.01
C LYS A 48 -11.55 9.54 -1.16
N PRO A 49 -10.63 8.58 -0.96
CA PRO A 49 -10.18 7.70 -2.03
C PRO A 49 -11.32 6.82 -2.54
N ASP A 50 -11.29 6.49 -3.82
CA ASP A 50 -12.28 5.61 -4.44
C ASP A 50 -11.97 4.14 -4.20
N GLU A 51 -10.69 3.79 -4.05
CA GLU A 51 -10.21 2.42 -3.87
C GLU A 51 -8.99 2.38 -2.96
N ILE A 52 -8.78 1.24 -2.29
CA ILE A 52 -7.63 1.00 -1.44
C ILE A 52 -6.88 -0.23 -1.94
N ALA A 53 -5.57 -0.09 -2.11
CA ALA A 53 -4.65 -1.20 -2.37
C ALA A 53 -3.81 -1.49 -1.14
N ILE A 54 -3.69 -2.75 -0.78
CA ILE A 54 -2.91 -3.22 0.37
C ILE A 54 -1.94 -4.32 -0.05
N GLU A 55 -0.71 -4.25 0.45
CA GLU A 55 0.24 -5.34 0.33
C GLU A 55 -0.21 -6.52 1.20
N ALA A 56 -0.38 -7.69 0.60
CA ALA A 56 -0.74 -8.90 1.34
C ALA A 56 0.42 -9.33 2.24
N PRO A 57 0.13 -9.92 3.43
CA PRO A 57 1.17 -10.50 4.27
C PRO A 57 1.90 -11.61 3.50
N PHE A 58 3.21 -11.66 3.63
CA PHE A 58 4.02 -12.72 3.02
C PHE A 58 4.53 -13.68 4.09
N PHE A 59 4.83 -14.91 3.67
CA PHE A 59 5.37 -15.93 4.54
C PHE A 59 6.85 -15.65 4.83
N GLY A 60 7.16 -15.15 6.01
CA GLY A 60 8.51 -14.80 6.44
C GLY A 60 9.04 -15.75 7.50
N LYS A 61 10.36 -15.66 7.79
CA LYS A 61 11.02 -16.47 8.82
C LYS A 61 10.56 -16.12 10.24
N ASN A 62 10.18 -14.88 10.48
CA ASN A 62 9.72 -14.40 11.78
C ASN A 62 8.19 -14.40 11.84
N VAL A 63 7.63 -15.47 12.43
CA VAL A 63 6.18 -15.67 12.56
C VAL A 63 5.53 -14.56 13.39
N GLN A 64 6.17 -14.08 14.45
CA GLN A 64 5.62 -13.01 15.31
C GLN A 64 5.47 -11.69 14.54
N SER A 65 6.47 -11.31 13.78
CA SER A 65 6.42 -10.11 12.93
C SER A 65 5.33 -10.22 11.87
N MET A 66 5.18 -11.39 11.26
CA MET A 66 4.16 -11.67 10.26
C MET A 66 2.74 -11.55 10.85
N LEU A 67 2.51 -12.12 12.04
CA LEU A 67 1.22 -12.02 12.74
C LEU A 67 0.88 -10.57 13.13
N LYS A 68 1.85 -9.81 13.62
CA LYS A 68 1.67 -8.39 13.96
C LYS A 68 1.33 -7.57 12.72
N LEU A 69 2.02 -7.80 11.62
CA LEU A 69 1.74 -7.14 10.34
C LEU A 69 0.34 -7.47 9.84
N GLY A 70 -0.04 -8.74 9.85
CA GLY A 70 -1.38 -9.18 9.46
C GLY A 70 -2.50 -8.54 10.28
N ARG A 71 -2.31 -8.39 11.60
CA ARG A 71 -3.26 -7.67 12.46
C ARG A 71 -3.38 -6.19 12.06
N ALA A 72 -2.28 -5.51 11.85
CA ALA A 72 -2.27 -4.10 11.44
C ALA A 72 -2.93 -3.90 10.07
N GLN A 73 -2.65 -4.77 9.12
CA GLN A 73 -3.28 -4.74 7.80
C GLN A 73 -4.79 -5.02 7.89
N GLY A 74 -5.21 -5.98 8.71
CA GLY A 74 -6.62 -6.26 8.95
C GLY A 74 -7.38 -5.06 9.53
N VAL A 75 -6.75 -4.31 10.43
CA VAL A 75 -7.31 -3.07 10.98
C VAL A 75 -7.43 -1.98 9.91
N ALA A 76 -6.42 -1.80 9.07
CA ALA A 76 -6.47 -0.87 7.95
C ALA A 76 -7.59 -1.24 6.95
N MET A 77 -7.74 -2.53 6.66
CA MET A 77 -8.83 -3.04 5.81
C MET A 77 -10.20 -2.76 6.44
N ALA A 78 -10.36 -3.02 7.74
CA ALA A 78 -11.61 -2.75 8.47
C ALA A 78 -11.98 -1.26 8.42
N ALA A 79 -11.00 -0.37 8.54
CA ALA A 79 -11.20 1.07 8.38
C ALA A 79 -11.75 1.42 6.99
N GLY A 80 -11.16 0.87 5.93
CA GLY A 80 -11.64 1.04 4.55
C GLY A 80 -13.05 0.49 4.35
N ILE A 81 -13.32 -0.71 4.84
CA ILE A 81 -14.64 -1.37 4.76
C ILE A 81 -15.70 -0.53 5.49
N SER A 82 -15.37 0.04 6.65
CA SER A 82 -16.31 0.88 7.41
C SER A 82 -16.74 2.14 6.64
N ARG A 83 -15.95 2.58 5.67
CA ARG A 83 -16.26 3.68 4.75
C ARG A 83 -16.75 3.21 3.38
N GLN A 84 -17.07 1.92 3.23
CA GLN A 84 -17.57 1.31 2.00
C GLN A 84 -16.62 1.47 0.80
N ILE A 85 -15.31 1.47 1.05
CA ILE A 85 -14.31 1.59 -0.01
C ILE A 85 -13.83 0.20 -0.42
N PRO A 86 -13.84 -0.13 -1.72
CA PRO A 86 -13.31 -1.39 -2.23
C PRO A 86 -11.82 -1.56 -1.93
N ILE A 87 -11.42 -2.77 -1.54
CA ILE A 87 -10.04 -3.10 -1.18
C ILE A 87 -9.50 -4.17 -2.12
N LYS A 88 -8.29 -3.97 -2.61
CA LYS A 88 -7.52 -4.94 -3.40
C LYS A 88 -6.22 -5.27 -2.68
N GLU A 89 -5.90 -6.56 -2.63
CA GLU A 89 -4.63 -7.06 -2.08
C GLU A 89 -3.69 -7.50 -3.19
N TYR A 90 -2.41 -7.20 -3.02
CA TYR A 90 -1.34 -7.60 -3.93
C TYR A 90 -0.18 -8.21 -3.15
N SER A 91 0.37 -9.32 -3.61
CA SER A 91 1.56 -9.90 -3.01
C SER A 91 2.77 -8.97 -3.18
N PRO A 92 3.75 -9.01 -2.25
CA PRO A 92 4.98 -8.23 -2.39
C PRO A 92 5.69 -8.46 -3.73
N LYS A 93 5.72 -9.70 -4.19
CA LYS A 93 6.33 -10.06 -5.47
C LYS A 93 5.60 -9.44 -6.66
N LYS A 94 4.27 -9.44 -6.63
CA LYS A 94 3.45 -8.82 -7.68
C LYS A 94 3.65 -7.31 -7.72
N ILE A 95 3.73 -6.65 -6.56
CA ILE A 95 4.01 -5.21 -6.45
C ILE A 95 5.37 -4.89 -7.09
N LYS A 96 6.42 -5.60 -6.70
CA LYS A 96 7.76 -5.41 -7.26
C LYS A 96 7.80 -5.64 -8.77
N MET A 97 7.16 -6.70 -9.24
CA MET A 97 7.07 -7.02 -10.68
C MET A 97 6.36 -5.91 -11.45
N ALA A 98 5.26 -5.39 -10.93
CA ALA A 98 4.50 -4.33 -11.59
C ALA A 98 5.30 -3.04 -11.76
N ILE A 99 6.13 -2.70 -10.76
CA ILE A 99 6.87 -1.44 -10.72
C ILE A 99 8.21 -1.53 -11.45
N THR A 100 8.97 -2.61 -11.24
CA THR A 100 10.35 -2.74 -11.72
C THR A 100 10.52 -3.76 -12.85
N GLY A 101 9.54 -4.60 -13.11
CA GLY A 101 9.66 -5.74 -14.01
C GLY A 101 10.39 -6.93 -13.39
N ASN A 102 10.78 -6.87 -12.11
CA ASN A 102 11.49 -7.94 -11.41
C ASN A 102 10.93 -8.13 -9.99
N GLY A 103 10.29 -9.28 -9.76
CA GLY A 103 9.71 -9.62 -8.45
C GLY A 103 10.71 -9.78 -7.30
N ASN A 104 12.00 -9.81 -7.59
CA ASN A 104 13.09 -9.90 -6.61
C ASN A 104 13.80 -8.57 -6.37
N SER A 105 13.25 -7.46 -6.85
CA SER A 105 13.83 -6.14 -6.66
C SER A 105 13.95 -5.78 -5.17
N SER A 106 14.99 -5.01 -4.84
CA SER A 106 15.15 -4.44 -3.51
C SER A 106 14.15 -3.30 -3.29
N LYS A 107 13.87 -2.97 -2.02
CA LYS A 107 13.07 -1.79 -1.66
C LYS A 107 13.64 -0.51 -2.26
N LYS A 108 14.96 -0.38 -2.30
CA LYS A 108 15.65 0.77 -2.89
C LYS A 108 15.41 0.88 -4.40
N GLN A 109 15.43 -0.23 -5.12
CA GLN A 109 15.12 -0.25 -6.55
C GLN A 109 13.66 0.14 -6.80
N VAL A 110 12.73 -0.38 -6.00
CA VAL A 110 11.30 0.01 -6.06
C VAL A 110 11.14 1.51 -5.81
N ALA A 111 11.77 2.05 -4.76
CA ALA A 111 11.70 3.47 -4.43
C ALA A 111 12.22 4.37 -5.56
N LYS A 112 13.32 3.99 -6.21
CA LYS A 112 13.87 4.72 -7.37
C LYS A 112 12.91 4.72 -8.56
N MET A 113 12.28 3.58 -8.84
CA MET A 113 11.28 3.51 -9.92
C MET A 113 10.05 4.34 -9.59
N LEU A 114 9.56 4.32 -8.36
CA LEU A 114 8.45 5.16 -7.91
C LEU A 114 8.79 6.65 -8.07
N GLN A 115 10.00 7.05 -7.72
CA GLN A 115 10.48 8.43 -7.93
C GLN A 115 10.42 8.82 -9.41
N SER A 116 10.83 7.94 -10.29
CA SER A 116 10.77 8.17 -11.74
C SER A 116 9.34 8.25 -12.27
N ILE A 117 8.44 7.38 -11.79
CA ILE A 117 7.04 7.32 -12.23
C ILE A 117 6.24 8.53 -11.71
N LEU A 118 6.40 8.88 -10.44
CA LEU A 118 5.62 9.90 -9.74
C LEU A 118 6.34 11.25 -9.63
N LYS A 119 7.60 11.32 -10.02
CA LYS A 119 8.42 12.55 -10.10
C LYS A 119 8.52 13.33 -8.78
N PHE A 120 8.70 12.65 -7.65
CA PHE A 120 9.00 13.32 -6.40
C PHE A 120 10.51 13.57 -6.22
N GLU A 121 10.85 14.65 -5.50
CA GLU A 121 12.23 15.17 -5.47
C GLU A 121 13.20 14.26 -4.70
N GLU A 122 12.82 13.80 -3.50
CA GLU A 122 13.69 13.03 -2.64
C GLU A 122 13.09 11.68 -2.25
N ILE A 123 13.92 10.63 -2.31
CA ILE A 123 13.58 9.32 -1.77
C ILE A 123 13.67 9.40 -0.24
N PRO A 124 12.61 9.07 0.52
CA PRO A 124 12.66 9.10 1.96
C PRO A 124 13.77 8.20 2.53
N LYS A 125 14.41 8.64 3.61
CA LYS A 125 15.42 7.83 4.32
C LYS A 125 14.84 6.50 4.81
N LYS A 126 13.60 6.53 5.28
CA LYS A 126 12.83 5.33 5.66
C LYS A 126 11.99 4.88 4.47
N LEU A 127 12.35 3.77 3.86
CA LEU A 127 11.68 3.24 2.68
C LEU A 127 10.26 2.71 2.96
N ASP A 128 9.89 2.50 4.22
CA ASP A 128 8.53 2.08 4.59
C ASP A 128 7.46 3.08 4.13
N SER A 129 7.80 4.37 4.06
CA SER A 129 6.88 5.39 3.53
C SER A 129 6.57 5.22 2.05
N THR A 130 7.39 4.50 1.30
CA THR A 130 7.15 4.21 -0.13
C THR A 130 6.37 2.92 -0.37
N ASP A 131 6.20 2.08 0.65
CA ASP A 131 5.49 0.80 0.51
C ASP A 131 4.01 1.01 0.14
N GLY A 132 3.35 2.00 0.73
CA GLY A 132 1.98 2.36 0.38
C GLY A 132 1.86 2.89 -1.05
N LEU A 133 2.81 3.73 -1.48
CA LEU A 133 2.87 4.17 -2.89
C LEU A 133 3.06 3.01 -3.85
N ALA A 134 3.89 2.06 -3.50
CA ALA A 134 4.14 0.88 -4.33
C ALA A 134 2.85 0.08 -4.56
N ALA A 135 2.06 -0.14 -3.51
CA ALA A 135 0.77 -0.81 -3.62
C ALA A 135 -0.21 -0.04 -4.51
N ALA A 136 -0.29 1.29 -4.36
CA ALA A 136 -1.16 2.15 -5.17
C ALA A 136 -0.77 2.14 -6.64
N VAL A 137 0.52 2.23 -6.97
CA VAL A 137 1.02 2.19 -8.35
C VAL A 137 0.81 0.81 -8.98
N CYS A 138 1.04 -0.26 -8.22
CA CYS A 138 0.72 -1.62 -8.67
C CYS A 138 -0.76 -1.76 -9.03
N HIS A 139 -1.64 -1.23 -8.20
CA HIS A 139 -3.08 -1.21 -8.47
C HIS A 139 -3.43 -0.45 -9.74
N PHE A 140 -2.86 0.73 -9.93
CA PHE A 140 -3.01 1.51 -11.15
C PHE A 140 -2.63 0.71 -12.41
N TYR A 141 -1.47 0.07 -12.41
CA TYR A 141 -1.06 -0.75 -13.56
C TYR A 141 -1.95 -1.97 -13.76
N ASN A 142 -2.38 -2.62 -12.69
CA ASN A 142 -3.24 -3.79 -12.78
C ASN A 142 -4.61 -3.45 -13.38
N GLU A 143 -5.21 -2.33 -13.01
CA GLU A 143 -6.51 -1.89 -13.52
C GLU A 143 -6.42 -1.39 -14.97
N ASN A 144 -5.31 -0.79 -15.37
CA ASN A 144 -5.13 -0.25 -16.73
C ASN A 144 -4.57 -1.27 -17.74
N ASN A 145 -3.98 -2.37 -17.28
CA ASN A 145 -3.48 -3.45 -18.15
C ASN A 145 -4.51 -4.54 -18.42
N VAL A 146 -5.76 -4.38 -18.00
CA VAL A 146 -6.84 -5.31 -18.32
C VAL A 146 -7.31 -5.09 -19.76
N VAL A 147 -6.47 -5.51 -20.71
CA VAL A 147 -6.91 -5.83 -22.07
C VAL A 147 -7.33 -7.30 -22.06
N GLY A 148 -8.62 -7.54 -21.89
CA GLY A 148 -9.20 -8.88 -21.96
C GLY A 148 -9.62 -9.44 -20.60
N ASN A 149 -10.88 -9.79 -20.52
CA ASN A 149 -11.61 -10.38 -19.41
C ASN A 149 -10.85 -11.48 -18.64
N VAL A 150 -10.05 -11.12 -17.69
CA VAL A 150 -9.64 -12.04 -16.63
C VAL A 150 -10.21 -11.48 -15.33
N LYS A 151 -11.39 -11.94 -14.97
CA LYS A 151 -11.92 -11.81 -13.63
C LYS A 151 -11.03 -12.64 -12.72
N TYR A 152 -10.11 -12.00 -12.01
CA TYR A 152 -9.51 -12.63 -10.84
C TYR A 152 -10.58 -12.70 -9.76
N SER A 153 -11.16 -13.87 -9.59
CA SER A 153 -11.82 -14.23 -8.35
C SER A 153 -10.71 -14.44 -7.32
N GLY A 154 -10.42 -13.42 -6.53
CA GLY A 154 -9.37 -13.50 -5.54
C GLY A 154 -9.88 -14.15 -4.26
N TRP A 155 -9.72 -15.42 -4.14
CA TRP A 155 -9.64 -16.26 -2.93
C TRP A 155 -9.31 -17.67 -3.46
N GLY A 156 -8.08 -17.89 -3.75
CA GLY A 156 -7.57 -19.19 -4.12
C GLY A 156 -6.09 -19.20 -3.88
#